data_eee5a807257dc1ac9cf444ef2b75398a
#
_entry.id   eee5a807257dc1ac9cf444ef2b75398a
#
_cell.length_a   1.000
_cell.length_b   1.000
_cell.length_c   1.000
_cell.angle_alpha   90.00
_cell.angle_beta   90.00
_cell.angle_gamma   90.00
#
_symmetry.space_group_name_H-M   'P 1'
#
loop_
_entity.id
_entity.type
_entity.pdbx_description
1 polymer ?
#
loop_
_entity_poly.entity_id
_entity_poly.type
_entity_poly.pdbx_seq_one_letter_code
_entity_poly.pdbx_strand_id
1 'polypeptide(L)'
;LKNIEAIKTRYLHDDLSIRLGGIAANLARVSSASSDPKDWQAVQTMLEETEFFIEWTVPDAPLNVQTFLVEVQVQLALWHRNWPALHPDVTNREKLRQWSRLVSEKTLTLMRETCATSSSGI
;
A
#
# COMPACT_ATOMS: atom_id res chain seq x y z
N LEU A 1 -10.16 8.30 7.99
CA LEU A 1 -10.05 7.15 8.90
C LEU A 1 -10.37 7.55 10.32
N LYS A 2 -11.19 6.75 10.99
CA LYS A 2 -11.51 6.93 12.40
C LYS A 2 -10.33 6.45 13.26
N ASN A 3 -10.04 7.17 14.32
CA ASN A 3 -9.01 6.78 15.30
C ASN A 3 -7.63 6.56 14.68
N ILE A 4 -7.22 7.47 13.80
CA ILE A 4 -5.95 7.36 13.08
C ILE A 4 -4.76 7.18 14.04
N GLU A 5 -4.79 7.87 15.19
CA GLU A 5 -3.71 7.77 16.18
C GLU A 5 -3.65 6.39 16.82
N ALA A 6 -4.79 5.76 17.10
CA ALA A 6 -4.84 4.40 17.64
C ALA A 6 -4.35 3.37 16.61
N ILE A 7 -4.73 3.55 15.36
CA ILE A 7 -4.27 2.70 14.26
C ILE A 7 -2.77 2.83 14.10
N LYS A 8 -2.26 4.06 14.10
CA LYS A 8 -0.83 4.35 14.00
C LYS A 8 -0.04 3.70 15.12
N THR A 9 -0.49 3.86 16.37
CA THR A 9 0.18 3.29 17.52
C THR A 9 0.32 1.78 17.39
N ARG A 10 -0.76 1.10 17.03
CA ARG A 10 -0.77 -0.35 16.83
C ARG A 10 0.14 -0.77 15.68
N TYR A 11 0.07 -0.04 14.57
CA TYR A 11 0.89 -0.30 13.38
C TYR A 11 2.39 -0.20 13.68
N LEU A 12 2.79 0.82 14.45
CA LEU A 12 4.19 1.05 14.79
C LEU A 12 4.78 0.01 15.75
N HIS A 13 3.95 -0.78 16.43
CA HIS A 13 4.40 -1.91 17.23
C HIS A 13 4.88 -3.09 16.40
N ASP A 14 4.45 -3.17 15.15
CA ASP A 14 4.81 -4.29 14.28
C ASP A 14 6.22 -4.11 13.69
N ASP A 15 6.91 -5.22 13.46
CA ASP A 15 8.19 -5.24 12.76
C ASP A 15 8.02 -4.76 11.33
N LEU A 16 9.12 -4.32 10.73
CA LEU A 16 9.12 -3.83 9.34
C LEU A 16 8.51 -4.84 8.37
N SER A 17 8.87 -6.11 8.48
CA SER A 17 8.33 -7.16 7.59
C SER A 17 6.81 -7.26 7.69
N ILE A 18 6.25 -7.15 8.90
CA ILE A 18 4.80 -7.20 9.12
C ILE A 18 4.14 -5.96 8.52
N ARG A 19 4.75 -4.79 8.67
CA ARG A 19 4.24 -3.55 8.07
C ARG A 19 4.23 -3.62 6.55
N LEU A 20 5.29 -4.15 5.94
CA LEU A 20 5.33 -4.35 4.48
C LEU A 20 4.26 -5.34 4.04
N GLY A 21 4.04 -6.40 4.80
CA GLY A 21 2.95 -7.35 4.55
C GLY A 21 1.58 -6.67 4.59
N GLY A 22 1.37 -5.75 5.52
CA GLY A 22 0.14 -4.97 5.63
C GLY A 22 -0.09 -4.06 4.43
N ILE A 23 0.97 -3.40 3.95
CA ILE A 23 0.91 -2.57 2.74
C ILE A 23 0.55 -3.44 1.52
N ALA A 24 1.22 -4.58 1.37
CA ALA A 24 0.95 -5.51 0.28
C ALA A 24 -0.50 -6.02 0.32
N ALA A 25 -1.00 -6.37 1.50
CA ALA A 25 -2.37 -6.85 1.67
C ALA A 25 -3.40 -5.77 1.29
N ASN A 26 -3.15 -4.53 1.66
CA ASN A 26 -4.02 -3.41 1.27
C ASN A 26 -4.04 -3.20 -0.23
N LEU A 27 -2.87 -3.25 -0.88
CA LEU A 27 -2.78 -3.11 -2.34
C LEU A 27 -3.47 -4.26 -3.05
N ALA A 28 -3.39 -5.48 -2.51
CA ALA A 28 -4.12 -6.63 -3.05
C ALA A 28 -5.63 -6.42 -2.95
N ARG A 29 -6.11 -5.86 -1.84
CA ARG A 29 -7.54 -5.51 -1.68
C ARG A 29 -7.98 -4.42 -2.65
N VAL A 30 -7.13 -3.41 -2.87
CA VAL A 30 -7.38 -2.37 -3.89
C VAL A 30 -7.54 -3.03 -5.25
N SER A 31 -6.64 -3.94 -5.59
CA SER A 31 -6.71 -4.66 -6.87
C SER A 31 -8.02 -5.43 -7.02
N SER A 32 -8.42 -6.17 -5.99
CA SER A 32 -9.67 -6.96 -6.03
C SER A 32 -10.91 -6.09 -6.13
N ALA A 33 -10.93 -4.96 -5.42
CA ALA A 33 -12.10 -4.09 -5.36
C ALA A 33 -12.24 -3.15 -6.55
N SER A 34 -11.13 -2.84 -7.24
CA SER A 34 -11.13 -1.83 -8.31
C SER A 34 -12.02 -2.17 -9.49
N SER A 35 -12.23 -3.47 -9.76
CA SER A 35 -13.02 -3.92 -10.91
C SER A 35 -14.51 -3.63 -10.78
N ASP A 36 -15.02 -3.58 -9.55
CA ASP A 36 -16.43 -3.34 -9.31
C ASP A 36 -16.69 -1.84 -9.12
N PRO A 37 -17.48 -1.20 -10.01
CA PRO A 37 -17.76 0.23 -9.87
C PRO A 37 -18.51 0.59 -8.59
N LYS A 38 -19.19 -0.35 -7.96
CA LYS A 38 -19.88 -0.11 -6.68
C LYS A 38 -18.93 0.13 -5.52
N ASP A 39 -17.70 -0.39 -5.62
CA ASP A 39 -16.73 -0.36 -4.54
C ASP A 39 -15.79 0.85 -4.62
N TRP A 40 -16.10 1.84 -5.45
CA TRP A 40 -15.17 2.95 -5.68
C TRP A 40 -14.84 3.74 -4.41
N GLN A 41 -15.79 3.89 -3.50
CA GLN A 41 -15.55 4.58 -2.22
C GLN A 41 -14.69 3.74 -1.29
N ALA A 42 -14.89 2.43 -1.26
CA ALA A 42 -14.04 1.51 -0.50
C ALA A 42 -12.61 1.55 -1.03
N VAL A 43 -12.43 1.58 -2.35
CA VAL A 43 -11.12 1.73 -2.98
C VAL A 43 -10.47 3.04 -2.56
N GLN A 44 -11.23 4.13 -2.58
CA GLN A 44 -10.76 5.46 -2.15
C GLN A 44 -10.20 5.41 -0.73
N THR A 45 -10.92 4.77 0.19
CA THR A 45 -10.51 4.61 1.58
C THR A 45 -9.25 3.75 1.70
N MET A 46 -9.17 2.66 0.94
CA MET A 46 -7.99 1.78 0.95
C MET A 46 -6.75 2.48 0.42
N LEU A 47 -6.89 3.33 -0.61
CA LEU A 47 -5.78 4.12 -1.14
C LEU A 47 -5.25 5.08 -0.07
N GLU A 48 -6.14 5.78 0.63
CA GLU A 48 -5.77 6.68 1.72
C GLU A 48 -5.07 5.93 2.86
N GLU A 49 -5.62 4.80 3.27
CA GLU A 49 -5.04 3.97 4.34
C GLU A 49 -3.64 3.49 3.97
N THR A 50 -3.45 3.08 2.73
CA THR A 50 -2.13 2.65 2.24
C THR A 50 -1.12 3.79 2.28
N GLU A 51 -1.53 5.01 1.93
CA GLU A 51 -0.67 6.19 2.03
C GLU A 51 -0.19 6.40 3.46
N PHE A 52 -1.07 6.27 4.46
CA PHE A 52 -0.68 6.37 5.86
C PHE A 52 0.30 5.28 6.26
N PHE A 53 0.05 4.05 5.87
CA PHE A 53 0.95 2.93 6.18
C PHE A 53 2.35 3.15 5.62
N ILE A 54 2.46 3.64 4.40
CA ILE A 54 3.75 3.96 3.80
C ILE A 54 4.43 5.10 4.54
N GLU A 55 3.70 6.18 4.83
CA GLU A 55 4.23 7.32 5.58
C GLU A 55 4.84 6.88 6.92
N TRP A 56 4.16 5.97 7.62
CA TRP A 56 4.63 5.50 8.91
C TRP A 56 5.76 4.48 8.81
N THR A 57 5.94 3.83 7.68
CA THR A 57 6.96 2.80 7.47
C THR A 57 8.28 3.36 7.00
N VAL A 58 8.26 4.36 6.12
CA VAL A 58 9.46 4.91 5.47
C VAL A 58 10.57 5.30 6.47
N PRO A 59 10.29 6.00 7.59
CA PRO A 59 11.35 6.40 8.51
C PRO A 59 12.13 5.23 9.11
N ASP A 60 11.53 4.06 9.23
CA ASP A 60 12.14 2.89 9.87
C ASP A 60 12.72 1.89 8.88
N ALA A 61 12.62 2.18 7.58
CA ALA A 61 13.00 1.24 6.52
C ALA A 61 14.43 1.49 6.04
N PRO A 62 15.13 0.47 5.53
CA PRO A 62 16.42 0.67 4.87
C PRO A 62 16.24 1.41 3.55
N LEU A 63 17.34 1.98 3.04
CA LEU A 63 17.28 2.90 1.90
C LEU A 63 16.61 2.31 0.66
N ASN A 64 16.88 1.04 0.33
CA ASN A 64 16.26 0.40 -0.84
C ASN A 64 14.75 0.31 -0.72
N VAL A 65 14.25 0.05 0.49
CA VAL A 65 12.82 -0.02 0.77
C VAL A 65 12.22 1.39 0.77
N GLN A 66 12.92 2.36 1.37
CA GLN A 66 12.49 3.76 1.36
C GLN A 66 12.28 4.26 -0.07
N THR A 67 13.26 4.04 -0.93
CA THR A 67 13.21 4.47 -2.34
C THR A 67 11.99 3.88 -3.05
N PHE A 68 11.77 2.59 -2.88
CA PHE A 68 10.61 1.91 -3.46
C PHE A 68 9.30 2.50 -2.94
N LEU A 69 9.18 2.63 -1.62
CA LEU A 69 7.92 3.10 -0.99
C LEU A 69 7.61 4.56 -1.35
N VAL A 70 8.64 5.41 -1.48
CA VAL A 70 8.43 6.81 -1.90
C VAL A 70 7.88 6.87 -3.31
N GLU A 71 8.41 6.06 -4.23
CA GLU A 71 7.88 5.97 -5.60
C GLU A 71 6.43 5.50 -5.62
N VAL A 72 6.11 4.47 -4.82
CA VAL A 72 4.73 3.98 -4.67
C VAL A 72 3.83 5.08 -4.10
N GLN A 73 4.31 5.84 -3.12
CA GLN A 73 3.55 6.91 -2.49
C GLN A 73 3.13 7.99 -3.48
N VAL A 74 4.02 8.35 -4.40
CA VAL A 74 3.69 9.33 -5.45
C VAL A 74 2.53 8.82 -6.31
N GLN A 75 2.60 7.56 -6.73
CA GLN A 75 1.53 6.96 -7.55
C GLN A 75 0.22 6.81 -6.77
N LEU A 76 0.30 6.42 -5.51
CA LEU A 76 -0.88 6.32 -4.64
C LEU A 76 -1.58 7.66 -4.49
N ALA A 77 -0.82 8.73 -4.28
CA ALA A 77 -1.37 10.07 -4.14
C ALA A 77 -2.11 10.49 -5.40
N LEU A 78 -1.56 10.18 -6.58
CA LEU A 78 -2.20 10.47 -7.85
C LEU A 78 -3.49 9.66 -8.02
N TRP A 79 -3.48 8.37 -7.73
CA TRP A 79 -4.68 7.55 -7.79
C TRP A 79 -5.75 8.02 -6.80
N HIS A 80 -5.34 8.30 -5.58
CA HIS A 80 -6.26 8.76 -4.53
C HIS A 80 -6.92 10.08 -4.91
N ARG A 81 -6.12 11.05 -5.34
CA ARG A 81 -6.59 12.38 -5.70
C ARG A 81 -7.56 12.35 -6.87
N ASN A 82 -7.28 11.53 -7.88
CA ASN A 82 -8.02 11.53 -9.14
C ASN A 82 -9.10 10.45 -9.21
N TRP A 83 -9.15 9.54 -8.25
CA TRP A 83 -10.07 8.39 -8.29
C TRP A 83 -11.55 8.78 -8.45
N PRO A 84 -12.06 9.82 -7.78
CA PRO A 84 -13.46 10.23 -7.99
C PRO A 84 -13.80 10.51 -9.44
N ALA A 85 -12.85 11.03 -10.21
CA ALA A 85 -13.04 11.29 -11.63
C ALA A 85 -12.73 10.08 -12.53
N LEU A 86 -11.83 9.21 -12.09
CA LEU A 86 -11.32 8.10 -12.89
C LEU A 86 -12.17 6.83 -12.80
N HIS A 87 -12.78 6.56 -11.64
CA HIS A 87 -13.44 5.28 -11.38
C HIS A 87 -14.60 4.91 -12.30
N PRO A 88 -15.37 5.87 -12.90
CA PRO A 88 -16.45 5.49 -13.81
C PRO A 88 -15.99 4.78 -15.08
N ASP A 89 -14.75 5.01 -15.51
CA ASP A 89 -14.21 4.40 -16.72
C ASP A 89 -13.59 3.05 -16.41
N VAL A 90 -14.06 2.00 -17.09
CA VAL A 90 -13.58 0.64 -16.92
C VAL A 90 -12.06 0.53 -17.20
N THR A 91 -11.55 1.30 -18.15
CA THR A 91 -10.12 1.30 -18.47
C THR A 91 -9.30 1.77 -17.28
N ASN A 92 -9.75 2.81 -16.58
CA ASN A 92 -9.07 3.32 -15.40
C ASN A 92 -9.14 2.32 -14.22
N ARG A 93 -10.27 1.65 -14.05
CA ARG A 93 -10.39 0.60 -13.03
C ARG A 93 -9.42 -0.54 -13.29
N GLU A 94 -9.29 -0.95 -14.53
CA GLU A 94 -8.37 -2.02 -14.92
C GLU A 94 -6.90 -1.61 -14.73
N LYS A 95 -6.56 -0.35 -15.05
CA LYS A 95 -5.21 0.18 -14.82
C LYS A 95 -4.86 0.15 -13.33
N LEU A 96 -5.77 0.57 -12.47
CA LEU A 96 -5.54 0.53 -11.02
C LEU A 96 -5.40 -0.91 -10.54
N ARG A 97 -6.25 -1.82 -11.02
CA ARG A 97 -6.19 -3.24 -10.69
C ARG A 97 -4.81 -3.82 -11.00
N GLN A 98 -4.31 -3.58 -12.20
CA GLN A 98 -3.00 -4.11 -12.63
C GLN A 98 -1.86 -3.49 -11.85
N TRP A 99 -1.88 -2.17 -11.67
CA TRP A 99 -0.84 -1.46 -10.94
C TRP A 99 -0.77 -1.91 -9.48
N SER A 100 -1.90 -1.95 -8.80
CA SER A 100 -1.94 -2.31 -7.38
C SER A 100 -1.53 -3.75 -7.13
N ARG A 101 -1.90 -4.66 -8.04
CA ARG A 101 -1.47 -6.06 -7.97
C ARG A 101 0.05 -6.17 -8.13
N LEU A 102 0.59 -5.50 -9.13
CA LEU A 102 2.03 -5.53 -9.39
C LEU A 102 2.82 -4.98 -8.21
N VAL A 103 2.39 -3.85 -7.65
CA VAL A 103 3.06 -3.23 -6.50
C VAL A 103 2.91 -4.10 -5.26
N SER A 104 1.76 -4.73 -5.06
CA SER A 104 1.56 -5.69 -3.97
C SER A 104 2.58 -6.83 -4.04
N GLU A 105 2.76 -7.41 -5.21
CA GLU A 105 3.73 -8.50 -5.43
C GLU A 105 5.16 -8.07 -5.15
N LYS A 106 5.55 -6.88 -5.63
CA LYS A 106 6.89 -6.33 -5.38
C LYS A 106 7.10 -6.05 -3.88
N THR A 107 6.08 -5.57 -3.20
CA THR A 107 6.14 -5.31 -1.76
C THR A 107 6.33 -6.61 -0.98
N LEU A 108 5.66 -7.69 -1.40
CA LEU A 108 5.86 -9.02 -0.79
C LEU A 108 7.28 -9.53 -0.99
N THR A 109 7.86 -9.29 -2.15
CA THR A 109 9.26 -9.67 -2.43
C THR A 109 10.20 -8.94 -1.46
N LEU A 110 10.01 -7.64 -1.29
CA LEU A 110 10.79 -6.84 -0.33
C LEU A 110 10.58 -7.31 1.11
N MET A 111 9.36 -7.67 1.46
CA MET A 111 9.05 -8.22 2.80
C MET A 111 9.85 -9.48 3.06
N ARG A 112 9.91 -10.42 2.11
CA ARG A 112 10.66 -11.66 2.22
C ARG A 112 12.16 -11.41 2.35
N GLU A 113 12.69 -10.50 1.57
CA GLU A 113 14.10 -10.10 1.61
C GLU A 113 14.45 -9.50 2.97
N THR A 114 13.58 -8.65 3.51
CA THR A 114 13.74 -8.05 4.84
C THR A 114 13.76 -9.12 5.93
N CYS A 115 12.84 -10.08 5.87
CA CYS A 115 12.81 -11.23 6.78
C CYS A 115 14.08 -12.06 6.70
N ALA A 116 14.52 -12.39 5.50
CA ALA A 116 15.73 -13.19 5.27
C ALA A 116 16.98 -12.48 5.80
N THR A 117 17.11 -11.18 5.57
CA THR A 117 18.21 -10.37 6.08
C THR A 117 18.23 -10.36 7.62
N SER A 118 17.09 -10.19 8.26
CA SER A 118 16.96 -10.24 9.72
C SER A 118 17.42 -11.61 10.27
N SER A 119 16.99 -12.69 9.60
CA SER A 119 17.34 -14.06 10.01
C SER A 119 18.84 -14.32 9.85
N SER A 120 19.46 -13.84 8.77
CA SER A 120 20.87 -14.05 8.49
C SER A 120 21.78 -13.12 9.29
N GLY A 121 21.26 -12.04 9.83
CA GLY A 121 22.01 -11.07 10.64
C GLY A 121 22.27 -11.53 12.07
N ILE A 122 21.77 -12.68 12.45
CA ILE A 122 21.98 -13.25 13.76
C ILE A 122 23.34 -13.97 13.80
#